data_a7b70fde723c3111532de393d151e008
#
_entry.id   a7b70fde723c3111532de393d151e008
#
_cell.length_a   1.000
_cell.length_b   1.000
_cell.length_c   1.000
_cell.angle_alpha   90.00
_cell.angle_beta   90.00
_cell.angle_gamma   90.00
#
_symmetry.space_group_name_H-M   'P 1'
#
loop_
_entity.id
_entity.type
_entity.pdbx_description
1 polymer ?
#
loop_
_entity_poly.entity_id
_entity_poly.type
_entity_poly.pdbx_seq_one_letter_code
_entity_poly.pdbx_strand_id
1 'polypeptide(L)'
;MLGRAVASTEGPLIDAPAVLRSLAAKRPVFHSEADFQFAFAWEAKRQRPDLEVRLETHPEPAVRLDLELITPAGDRGVAVELKYMTRLWAGTDRGEPFALKNHGASDLRGYDVVKDIHRVERFTLNRPGWTGLVVVLTNDASYWRPRTHGRITNADAFRLGEGAVLEGSRAWGPNTGGTSRGREAALDLRGSYPLTWIDYSSLGSGPAETFRALVIEIEGPHDHH
;
A
#
# COMPACT_ATOMS: atom_id res chain seq x y z
N MET A 1 1.49 14.91 43.69
CA MET A 1 0.69 15.37 42.56
C MET A 1 1.00 14.45 41.39
N LEU A 2 0.15 13.47 41.13
CA LEU A 2 0.30 12.55 40.03
C LEU A 2 -0.30 13.20 38.77
N GLY A 3 0.58 13.58 37.85
CA GLY A 3 0.19 14.08 36.53
C GLY A 3 -0.54 12.99 35.77
N ARG A 4 -1.81 13.22 35.51
CA ARG A 4 -2.62 12.42 34.60
C ARG A 4 -2.02 12.53 33.21
N ALA A 5 -1.43 11.47 32.71
CA ALA A 5 -1.11 11.37 31.27
C ALA A 5 -2.42 11.44 30.49
N VAL A 6 -2.63 12.50 29.78
CA VAL A 6 -3.72 12.65 28.81
C VAL A 6 -3.38 11.71 27.66
N ALA A 7 -4.14 10.65 27.49
CA ALA A 7 -4.06 9.82 26.29
C ALA A 7 -4.34 10.74 25.08
N SER A 8 -3.35 10.93 24.24
CA SER A 8 -3.46 11.75 23.03
C SER A 8 -4.37 11.03 22.06
N THR A 9 -5.61 11.49 21.97
CA THR A 9 -6.55 11.14 20.86
C THR A 9 -6.20 11.96 19.60
N GLU A 10 -4.91 12.05 19.28
CA GLU A 10 -4.50 12.68 18.03
C GLU A 10 -4.77 11.67 16.88
N GLY A 11 -5.52 12.13 15.89
CA GLY A 11 -5.84 11.36 14.70
C GLY A 11 -4.60 10.92 13.90
N PRO A 12 -4.78 10.22 12.76
CA PRO A 12 -3.69 9.74 11.95
C PRO A 12 -2.78 10.90 11.50
N LEU A 13 -1.47 10.67 11.42
CA LEU A 13 -0.50 11.68 11.01
C LEU A 13 -0.70 12.14 9.56
N ILE A 14 -1.27 11.29 8.71
CA ILE A 14 -1.58 11.57 7.32
C ILE A 14 -2.92 10.96 6.93
N ASP A 15 -3.70 11.68 6.14
CA ASP A 15 -4.91 11.18 5.47
C ASP A 15 -4.50 10.70 4.06
N ALA A 16 -4.19 9.42 3.92
CA ALA A 16 -3.77 8.84 2.64
C ALA A 16 -4.83 8.99 1.53
N PRO A 17 -6.13 8.77 1.77
CA PRO A 17 -7.16 9.11 0.81
C PRO A 17 -7.16 10.58 0.35
N ALA A 18 -6.90 11.53 1.24
CA ALA A 18 -6.81 12.95 0.86
C ALA A 18 -5.56 13.23 0.00
N VAL A 19 -4.42 12.60 0.34
CA VAL A 19 -3.20 12.66 -0.51
C VAL A 19 -3.50 12.15 -1.91
N LEU A 20 -4.13 10.99 -2.02
CA LEU A 20 -4.46 10.37 -3.30
C LEU A 20 -5.45 11.21 -4.11
N ARG A 21 -6.50 11.75 -3.49
CA ARG A 21 -7.44 12.67 -4.18
C ARG A 21 -6.73 13.90 -4.73
N SER A 22 -5.82 14.49 -3.95
CA SER A 22 -5.05 15.66 -4.39
C SER A 22 -4.09 15.32 -5.55
N LEU A 23 -3.48 14.15 -5.51
CA LEU A 23 -2.63 13.64 -6.59
C LEU A 23 -3.44 13.38 -7.86
N ALA A 24 -4.57 12.70 -7.76
CA ALA A 24 -5.42 12.39 -8.90
C ALA A 24 -5.83 13.63 -9.71
N ALA A 25 -6.11 14.74 -9.02
CA ALA A 25 -6.45 16.01 -9.66
C ALA A 25 -5.28 16.63 -10.45
N LYS A 26 -4.04 16.32 -10.09
CA LYS A 26 -2.82 16.91 -10.68
C LYS A 26 -2.09 15.94 -11.60
N ARG A 27 -2.04 14.67 -11.21
CA ARG A 27 -1.29 13.59 -11.85
C ARG A 27 -2.14 12.32 -11.89
N PRO A 28 -2.97 12.17 -12.94
CA PRO A 28 -3.88 11.02 -13.04
C PRO A 28 -3.14 9.70 -13.34
N VAL A 29 -1.88 9.76 -13.76
CA VAL A 29 -1.03 8.64 -14.12
C VAL A 29 0.43 8.96 -13.80
N PHE A 30 1.26 7.94 -13.58
CA PHE A 30 2.69 8.05 -13.31
C PHE A 30 3.50 7.20 -14.31
N HIS A 31 4.76 7.55 -14.52
CA HIS A 31 5.66 6.80 -15.40
C HIS A 31 6.15 5.48 -14.79
N SER A 32 6.27 5.44 -13.45
CA SER A 32 6.83 4.31 -12.72
C SER A 32 6.38 4.31 -11.26
N GLU A 33 6.71 3.25 -10.54
CA GLU A 33 6.52 3.17 -9.09
C GLU A 33 7.31 4.27 -8.35
N ALA A 34 8.56 4.51 -8.76
CA ALA A 34 9.36 5.58 -8.16
C ALA A 34 8.75 6.97 -8.38
N ASP A 35 8.18 7.23 -9.57
CA ASP A 35 7.48 8.48 -9.84
C ASP A 35 6.23 8.66 -8.94
N PHE A 36 5.50 7.58 -8.71
CA PHE A 36 4.38 7.57 -7.77
C PHE A 36 4.85 7.79 -6.33
N GLN A 37 5.93 7.12 -5.90
CA GLN A 37 6.51 7.27 -4.55
C GLN A 37 6.92 8.72 -4.29
N PHE A 38 7.66 9.34 -5.20
CA PHE A 38 8.08 10.74 -5.05
C PHE A 38 6.89 11.69 -5.04
N ALA A 39 5.90 11.48 -5.90
CA ALA A 39 4.71 12.32 -5.93
C ALA A 39 3.90 12.20 -4.62
N PHE A 40 3.76 10.98 -4.10
CA PHE A 40 3.07 10.74 -2.82
C PHE A 40 3.81 11.43 -1.67
N ALA A 41 5.12 11.25 -1.58
CA ALA A 41 5.97 11.86 -0.56
C ALA A 41 5.89 13.38 -0.58
N TRP A 42 5.96 13.98 -1.77
CA TRP A 42 5.86 15.42 -1.97
C TRP A 42 4.48 15.95 -1.55
N GLU A 43 3.41 15.26 -1.95
CA GLU A 43 2.06 15.68 -1.59
C GLU A 43 1.78 15.51 -0.09
N ALA A 44 2.26 14.43 0.53
CA ALA A 44 2.20 14.24 1.98
C ALA A 44 2.91 15.36 2.72
N LYS A 45 4.12 15.74 2.29
CA LYS A 45 4.87 16.87 2.86
C LYS A 45 4.15 18.20 2.67
N ARG A 46 3.48 18.39 1.53
CA ARG A 46 2.70 19.61 1.27
C ARG A 46 1.50 19.74 2.19
N GLN A 47 0.81 18.63 2.50
CA GLN A 47 -0.34 18.61 3.42
C GLN A 47 0.10 18.69 4.89
N ARG A 48 1.25 18.14 5.22
CA ARG A 48 1.83 18.13 6.56
C ARG A 48 3.28 18.64 6.50
N PRO A 49 3.45 19.98 6.40
CA PRO A 49 4.78 20.58 6.25
C PRO A 49 5.67 20.45 7.50
N ASP A 50 5.09 20.10 8.63
CA ASP A 50 5.79 19.79 9.88
C ASP A 50 6.51 18.44 9.85
N LEU A 51 6.01 17.45 9.10
CA LEU A 51 6.62 16.12 9.09
C LEU A 51 7.95 16.10 8.33
N GLU A 52 8.91 15.35 8.86
CA GLU A 52 10.09 14.92 8.10
C GLU A 52 9.70 13.80 7.15
N VAL A 53 10.25 13.82 5.93
CA VAL A 53 10.03 12.82 4.90
C VAL A 53 11.36 12.15 4.59
N ARG A 54 11.41 10.83 4.68
CA ARG A 54 12.59 10.03 4.33
C ARG A 54 12.17 8.96 3.33
N LEU A 55 12.94 8.81 2.26
CA LEU A 55 12.69 7.88 1.16
C LEU A 55 13.69 6.73 1.21
N GLU A 56 13.26 5.53 0.79
CA GLU A 56 14.10 4.35 0.62
C GLU A 56 14.94 4.05 1.88
N THR A 57 14.29 4.04 3.05
CA THR A 57 14.99 3.90 4.32
C THR A 57 15.28 2.44 4.68
N HIS A 58 16.31 2.26 5.49
CA HIS A 58 16.68 0.98 6.08
C HIS A 58 16.73 1.12 7.61
N PRO A 59 15.58 1.26 8.27
CA PRO A 59 15.53 1.51 9.71
C PRO A 59 16.07 0.35 10.54
N GLU A 60 16.09 -0.87 9.99
CA GLU A 60 16.61 -2.09 10.58
C GLU A 60 17.28 -2.95 9.50
N PRO A 61 18.23 -3.85 9.82
CA PRO A 61 18.99 -4.61 8.84
C PRO A 61 18.15 -5.42 7.84
N ALA A 62 16.95 -5.87 8.24
CA ALA A 62 16.05 -6.67 7.40
C ALA A 62 14.81 -5.89 6.93
N VAL A 63 14.71 -4.61 7.25
CA VAL A 63 13.55 -3.75 6.93
C VAL A 63 13.98 -2.69 5.93
N ARG A 64 13.30 -2.65 4.80
CA ARG A 64 13.37 -1.58 3.82
C ARG A 64 11.98 -1.01 3.67
N LEU A 65 11.85 0.30 3.78
CA LEU A 65 10.60 1.03 3.61
C LEU A 65 10.74 2.02 2.46
N ASP A 66 9.68 2.14 1.68
CA ASP A 66 9.65 3.11 0.57
C ASP A 66 9.66 4.54 1.11
N LEU A 67 8.97 4.78 2.24
CA LEU A 67 8.83 6.12 2.80
C LEU A 67 8.59 6.04 4.31
N GLU A 68 9.19 6.99 5.04
CA GLU A 68 8.86 7.30 6.42
C GLU A 68 8.40 8.76 6.53
N LEU A 69 7.29 8.98 7.24
CA LEU A 69 6.79 10.29 7.63
C LEU A 69 6.94 10.41 9.15
N ILE A 70 7.71 11.36 9.63
CA ILE A 70 8.13 11.41 11.05
C ILE A 70 7.84 12.79 11.62
N THR A 71 7.31 12.85 12.84
CA THR A 71 7.18 14.12 13.58
C THR A 71 8.53 14.72 13.87
N PRO A 72 8.64 16.05 14.05
CA PRO A 72 9.91 16.70 14.39
C PRO A 72 10.55 16.17 15.68
N ALA A 73 9.75 15.70 16.62
CA ALA A 73 10.23 15.10 17.86
C ALA A 73 10.73 13.65 17.67
N GLY A 74 10.39 13.02 16.55
CA GLY A 74 10.74 11.62 16.26
C GLY A 74 9.94 10.58 17.06
N ASP A 75 8.98 11.02 17.85
CA ASP A 75 8.18 10.19 18.76
C ASP A 75 7.00 9.49 18.05
N ARG A 76 6.58 10.01 16.89
CA ARG A 76 5.52 9.42 16.08
C ARG A 76 5.95 9.33 14.60
N GLY A 77 5.48 8.30 13.92
CA GLY A 77 5.78 8.14 12.51
C GLY A 77 4.78 7.24 11.78
N VAL A 78 4.87 7.28 10.45
CA VAL A 78 4.16 6.37 9.55
C VAL A 78 5.17 5.68 8.66
N ALA A 79 5.19 4.34 8.71
CA ALA A 79 5.93 3.51 7.77
C ALA A 79 5.05 3.26 6.54
N VAL A 80 5.52 3.64 5.37
CA VAL A 80 4.72 3.59 4.14
C VAL A 80 5.36 2.68 3.10
N GLU A 81 4.55 1.83 2.50
CA GLU A 81 4.86 1.03 1.33
C GLU A 81 3.93 1.38 0.18
N LEU A 82 4.49 1.55 -1.00
CA LEU A 82 3.78 2.03 -2.18
C LEU A 82 3.98 1.06 -3.34
N LYS A 83 2.89 0.67 -3.99
CA LYS A 83 2.91 -0.20 -5.18
C LYS A 83 2.21 0.45 -6.34
N TYR A 84 2.86 0.44 -7.49
CA TYR A 84 2.28 0.87 -8.76
C TYR A 84 2.25 -0.31 -9.73
N MET A 85 1.12 -1.01 -9.76
CA MET A 85 0.96 -2.25 -10.53
C MET A 85 0.17 -1.96 -11.80
N THR A 86 0.83 -1.99 -12.97
CA THR A 86 0.21 -1.53 -14.20
C THR A 86 -0.01 -2.63 -15.25
N ARG A 87 -1.09 -2.49 -16.01
CA ARG A 87 -1.27 -3.09 -17.34
C ARG A 87 -0.67 -2.18 -18.41
N LEU A 88 -0.35 -2.78 -19.54
CA LEU A 88 0.09 -2.06 -20.71
C LEU A 88 -0.92 -0.96 -21.08
N TRP A 89 -0.45 0.26 -21.11
CA TRP A 89 -1.21 1.41 -21.57
C TRP A 89 -0.25 2.46 -22.12
N ALA A 90 -0.61 3.06 -23.24
CA ALA A 90 0.13 4.19 -23.81
C ALA A 90 -0.86 5.28 -24.19
N GLY A 91 -0.55 6.50 -23.85
CA GLY A 91 -1.42 7.64 -24.08
C GLY A 91 -0.74 8.96 -23.72
N THR A 92 -1.53 10.00 -23.66
CA THR A 92 -1.04 11.35 -23.36
C THR A 92 -1.98 11.99 -22.34
N ASP A 93 -1.43 12.58 -21.30
CA ASP A 93 -2.15 13.46 -20.39
C ASP A 93 -1.52 14.86 -20.41
N ARG A 94 -2.31 15.90 -20.66
CA ARG A 94 -1.87 17.31 -20.70
C ARG A 94 -0.62 17.55 -21.58
N GLY A 95 -0.49 16.79 -22.66
CA GLY A 95 0.65 16.89 -23.58
C GLY A 95 1.87 16.05 -23.18
N GLU A 96 1.87 15.42 -22.01
CA GLU A 96 2.93 14.50 -21.56
C GLU A 96 2.62 13.08 -22.02
N PRO A 97 3.53 12.39 -22.75
CA PRO A 97 3.33 11.03 -23.19
C PRO A 97 3.67 10.02 -22.10
N PHE A 98 2.86 8.97 -21.98
CA PHE A 98 3.06 7.86 -21.04
C PHE A 98 3.10 6.53 -21.79
N ALA A 99 3.93 5.61 -21.31
CA ALA A 99 4.05 4.24 -21.81
C ALA A 99 4.21 3.27 -20.64
N LEU A 100 3.09 2.80 -20.10
CA LEU A 100 3.08 1.88 -18.98
C LEU A 100 3.37 0.46 -19.46
N LYS A 101 4.19 -0.25 -18.69
CA LYS A 101 4.49 -1.66 -18.93
C LYS A 101 3.44 -2.55 -18.28
N ASN A 102 3.25 -3.74 -18.84
CA ASN A 102 2.45 -4.76 -18.18
C ASN A 102 3.26 -5.43 -17.06
N HIS A 103 2.85 -5.24 -15.83
CA HIS A 103 3.36 -5.99 -14.69
C HIS A 103 2.60 -7.31 -14.58
N GLY A 104 3.01 -8.31 -15.36
CA GLY A 104 2.44 -9.66 -15.30
C GLY A 104 2.59 -10.33 -13.92
N ALA A 105 2.11 -11.57 -13.80
CA ALA A 105 2.16 -12.37 -12.58
C ALA A 105 1.39 -11.72 -11.41
N SER A 106 0.09 -11.51 -11.61
CA SER A 106 -0.81 -10.90 -10.60
C SER A 106 -0.83 -11.63 -9.26
N ASP A 107 -0.57 -12.93 -9.27
CA ASP A 107 -0.41 -13.78 -8.09
C ASP A 107 0.82 -13.38 -7.26
N LEU A 108 1.98 -13.18 -7.90
CA LEU A 108 3.19 -12.71 -7.22
C LEU A 108 3.02 -11.27 -6.70
N ARG A 109 2.35 -10.41 -7.46
CA ARG A 109 2.09 -9.04 -7.02
C ARG A 109 1.16 -8.98 -5.81
N GLY A 110 0.12 -9.83 -5.79
CA GLY A 110 -0.72 -9.97 -4.60
C GLY A 110 0.06 -10.46 -3.38
N TYR A 111 0.94 -11.46 -3.56
CA TYR A 111 1.87 -11.90 -2.51
C TYR A 111 2.77 -10.75 -2.03
N ASP A 112 3.35 -9.96 -2.93
CA ASP A 112 4.23 -8.84 -2.58
C ASP A 112 3.49 -7.81 -1.71
N VAL A 113 2.23 -7.47 -2.03
CA VAL A 113 1.40 -6.58 -1.21
C VAL A 113 1.16 -7.14 0.20
N VAL A 114 0.79 -8.43 0.31
CA VAL A 114 0.57 -9.07 1.61
C VAL A 114 1.88 -9.15 2.41
N LYS A 115 3.01 -9.37 1.74
CA LYS A 115 4.33 -9.33 2.36
C LYS A 115 4.69 -7.94 2.89
N ASP A 116 4.32 -6.89 2.17
CA ASP A 116 4.54 -5.52 2.61
C ASP A 116 3.68 -5.20 3.84
N ILE A 117 2.40 -5.60 3.87
CA ILE A 117 1.54 -5.50 5.06
C ILE A 117 2.21 -6.19 6.25
N HIS A 118 2.59 -7.45 6.09
CA HIS A 118 3.26 -8.22 7.15
C HIS A 118 4.57 -7.57 7.62
N ARG A 119 5.38 -7.00 6.71
CA ARG A 119 6.61 -6.29 7.05
C ARG A 119 6.32 -5.04 7.87
N VAL A 120 5.36 -4.22 7.44
CA VAL A 120 4.99 -2.99 8.13
C VAL A 120 4.38 -3.28 9.50
N GLU A 121 3.52 -4.29 9.63
CA GLU A 121 3.01 -4.75 10.94
C GLU A 121 4.14 -5.06 11.92
N ARG A 122 5.14 -5.84 11.46
CA ARG A 122 6.27 -6.21 12.30
C ARG A 122 7.14 -5.02 12.67
N PHE A 123 7.30 -4.07 11.77
CA PHE A 123 8.05 -2.86 12.02
C PHE A 123 7.37 -1.97 13.06
N THR A 124 6.06 -1.76 12.94
CA THR A 124 5.30 -0.90 13.84
C THR A 124 5.09 -1.53 15.22
N LEU A 125 5.00 -2.86 15.30
CA LEU A 125 4.71 -3.60 16.53
C LEU A 125 5.61 -3.22 17.72
N ASN A 126 6.89 -2.97 17.47
CA ASN A 126 7.88 -2.66 18.49
C ASN A 126 8.19 -1.17 18.57
N ARG A 127 7.32 -0.32 17.99
CA ARG A 127 7.53 1.13 17.88
C ARG A 127 6.29 1.90 18.34
N PRO A 128 6.15 2.18 19.63
CA PRO A 128 5.06 3.01 20.13
C PRO A 128 5.00 4.35 19.38
N GLY A 129 3.81 4.82 19.06
CA GLY A 129 3.59 6.04 18.27
C GLY A 129 3.74 5.87 16.76
N TRP A 130 4.15 4.67 16.26
CA TRP A 130 4.23 4.40 14.83
C TRP A 130 3.00 3.66 14.32
N THR A 131 2.56 4.05 13.14
CA THR A 131 1.53 3.37 12.36
C THR A 131 2.10 2.96 11.01
N GLY A 132 1.34 2.16 10.26
CA GLY A 132 1.73 1.73 8.95
C GLY A 132 0.71 2.07 7.87
N LEU A 133 1.19 2.13 6.64
CA LEU A 133 0.38 2.41 5.47
C LEU A 133 0.90 1.60 4.29
N VAL A 134 0.03 0.83 3.66
CA VAL A 134 0.31 0.21 2.36
C VAL A 134 -0.67 0.75 1.33
N VAL A 135 -0.15 1.35 0.26
CA VAL A 135 -0.96 1.93 -0.81
C VAL A 135 -0.65 1.23 -2.12
N VAL A 136 -1.68 0.73 -2.76
CA VAL A 136 -1.58 0.13 -4.09
C VAL A 136 -2.33 1.01 -5.08
N LEU A 137 -1.67 1.42 -6.16
CA LEU A 137 -2.30 2.11 -7.28
C LEU A 137 -2.17 1.23 -8.53
N THR A 138 -3.28 1.00 -9.24
CA THR A 138 -3.28 0.12 -10.40
C THR A 138 -4.35 0.51 -11.43
N ASN A 139 -4.07 0.20 -12.70
CA ASN A 139 -5.04 0.20 -13.80
C ASN A 139 -5.41 -1.21 -14.27
N ASP A 140 -5.03 -2.24 -13.50
CA ASP A 140 -5.43 -3.61 -13.80
C ASP A 140 -6.68 -4.01 -13.01
N ALA A 141 -7.81 -4.05 -13.70
CA ALA A 141 -9.10 -4.41 -13.11
C ALA A 141 -9.17 -5.83 -12.53
N SER A 142 -8.22 -6.71 -12.85
CA SER A 142 -8.18 -8.06 -12.29
C SER A 142 -7.93 -8.08 -10.77
N TYR A 143 -7.37 -6.99 -10.21
CA TYR A 143 -7.13 -6.88 -8.77
C TYR A 143 -8.40 -6.60 -7.97
N TRP A 144 -9.34 -5.79 -8.49
CA TRP A 144 -10.54 -5.41 -7.73
C TRP A 144 -11.83 -6.09 -8.20
N ARG A 145 -11.89 -6.57 -9.47
CA ARG A 145 -13.10 -7.22 -9.97
C ARG A 145 -13.31 -8.58 -9.30
N PRO A 146 -14.57 -8.94 -9.02
CA PRO A 146 -14.91 -10.30 -8.63
C PRO A 146 -14.47 -11.32 -9.68
N ARG A 147 -14.14 -12.51 -9.23
CA ARG A 147 -13.88 -13.63 -10.14
C ARG A 147 -15.12 -13.98 -10.94
N THR A 148 -14.90 -14.33 -12.20
CA THR A 148 -15.96 -14.87 -13.08
C THR A 148 -16.13 -16.38 -12.93
N HIS A 149 -15.29 -17.06 -12.14
CA HIS A 149 -15.32 -18.51 -11.94
C HIS A 149 -14.99 -18.88 -10.49
N GLY A 150 -15.59 -19.98 -9.99
CA GLY A 150 -15.37 -20.49 -8.63
C GLY A 150 -14.10 -21.35 -8.44
N ARG A 151 -13.18 -21.37 -9.41
CA ARG A 151 -11.97 -22.21 -9.35
C ARG A 151 -11.01 -21.71 -8.30
N ILE A 152 -10.64 -22.56 -7.34
CA ILE A 152 -9.58 -22.30 -6.36
C ILE A 152 -8.22 -22.32 -7.06
N THR A 153 -7.38 -21.35 -6.77
CA THR A 153 -5.99 -21.26 -7.26
C THR A 153 -5.01 -21.23 -6.09
N ASN A 154 -3.77 -21.56 -6.37
CA ASN A 154 -2.73 -21.58 -5.35
C ASN A 154 -2.42 -20.20 -4.74
N ALA A 155 -2.81 -19.12 -5.42
CA ALA A 155 -2.60 -17.74 -5.00
C ALA A 155 -3.82 -17.09 -4.33
N ASP A 156 -4.85 -17.86 -3.99
CA ASP A 156 -6.11 -17.32 -3.46
C ASP A 156 -5.93 -16.56 -2.15
N ALA A 157 -4.96 -16.98 -1.33
CA ALA A 157 -4.64 -16.30 -0.07
C ALA A 157 -4.10 -14.86 -0.26
N PHE A 158 -3.65 -14.51 -1.48
CA PHE A 158 -3.03 -13.23 -1.80
C PHE A 158 -3.89 -12.34 -2.70
N ARG A 159 -5.19 -12.64 -2.82
CA ARG A 159 -6.09 -11.85 -3.65
C ARG A 159 -6.49 -10.55 -2.98
N LEU A 160 -6.55 -9.51 -3.81
CA LEU A 160 -6.87 -8.15 -3.39
C LEU A 160 -8.28 -7.71 -3.82
N GLY A 161 -9.21 -8.66 -4.06
CA GLY A 161 -10.55 -8.37 -4.58
C GLY A 161 -11.34 -7.42 -3.70
N GLU A 162 -12.18 -6.59 -4.34
CA GLU A 162 -13.11 -5.68 -3.65
C GLU A 162 -13.96 -6.44 -2.62
N GLY A 163 -14.05 -5.92 -1.38
CA GLY A 163 -14.83 -6.51 -0.30
C GLY A 163 -14.20 -7.75 0.35
N ALA A 164 -13.03 -8.19 -0.08
CA ALA A 164 -12.30 -9.26 0.60
C ALA A 164 -11.67 -8.75 1.92
N VAL A 165 -11.28 -9.67 2.79
CA VAL A 165 -10.56 -9.36 4.03
C VAL A 165 -9.24 -10.13 4.03
N LEU A 166 -8.13 -9.42 4.25
CA LEU A 166 -6.83 -10.01 4.51
C LEU A 166 -6.61 -10.12 6.01
N GLU A 167 -6.55 -11.37 6.53
CA GLU A 167 -6.34 -11.64 7.95
C GLU A 167 -5.75 -13.04 8.17
N GLY A 168 -5.10 -13.26 9.30
CA GLY A 168 -4.55 -14.56 9.69
C GLY A 168 -3.45 -15.04 8.75
N SER A 169 -3.25 -16.36 8.67
CA SER A 169 -2.16 -16.96 7.92
C SER A 169 -2.43 -16.97 6.42
N ARG A 170 -1.51 -16.38 5.64
CA ARG A 170 -1.56 -16.32 4.18
C ARG A 170 -0.45 -17.18 3.58
N ALA A 171 -0.82 -18.26 2.93
CA ALA A 171 0.11 -19.20 2.35
C ALA A 171 -0.29 -19.58 0.90
N TRP A 172 0.69 -19.96 0.14
CA TRP A 172 0.45 -20.55 -1.18
C TRP A 172 -0.27 -21.89 -1.06
N GLY A 173 -1.10 -22.19 -2.01
CA GLY A 173 -1.69 -23.51 -2.16
C GLY A 173 -0.64 -24.60 -2.48
N PRO A 174 -1.03 -25.88 -2.46
CA PRO A 174 -0.06 -27.00 -2.42
C PRO A 174 0.72 -27.25 -3.72
N ASN A 175 0.27 -26.75 -4.88
CA ASN A 175 0.82 -27.10 -6.20
C ASN A 175 1.26 -25.87 -6.98
N THR A 176 2.19 -25.09 -6.42
CA THR A 176 2.62 -23.80 -6.99
C THR A 176 3.71 -23.93 -8.07
N GLY A 177 4.31 -25.12 -8.25
CA GLY A 177 5.46 -25.27 -9.11
C GLY A 177 6.63 -24.39 -8.67
N GLY A 178 7.24 -23.65 -9.60
CA GLY A 178 8.36 -22.73 -9.28
C GLY A 178 7.92 -21.33 -8.80
N THR A 179 6.64 -21.01 -8.84
CA THR A 179 6.11 -19.65 -8.53
C THR A 179 6.37 -19.24 -7.09
N SER A 180 6.28 -20.18 -6.15
CA SER A 180 6.50 -19.91 -4.72
C SER A 180 7.95 -20.04 -4.26
N ARG A 181 8.90 -20.32 -5.16
CA ARG A 181 10.30 -20.49 -4.77
C ARG A 181 10.84 -19.28 -4.00
N GLY A 182 11.32 -19.51 -2.78
CA GLY A 182 11.79 -18.47 -1.86
C GLY A 182 10.66 -17.65 -1.21
N ARG A 183 9.40 -18.12 -1.33
CA ARG A 183 8.18 -17.50 -0.79
C ARG A 183 7.27 -18.54 -0.14
N GLU A 184 7.85 -19.67 0.28
CA GLU A 184 7.10 -20.83 0.80
C GLU A 184 6.53 -20.58 2.19
N ALA A 185 7.18 -19.72 2.98
CA ALA A 185 6.73 -19.41 4.33
C ALA A 185 5.39 -18.67 4.30
N ALA A 186 4.49 -19.05 5.19
CA ALA A 186 3.27 -18.31 5.40
C ALA A 186 3.55 -16.90 5.93
N LEU A 187 2.69 -15.96 5.58
CA LEU A 187 2.68 -14.60 6.09
C LEU A 187 1.54 -14.50 7.11
N ASP A 188 1.88 -14.46 8.38
CA ASP A 188 0.90 -14.41 9.47
C ASP A 188 0.56 -12.95 9.78
N LEU A 189 -0.57 -12.49 9.27
CA LEU A 189 -1.09 -11.14 9.53
C LEU A 189 -1.72 -11.09 10.93
N ARG A 190 -1.43 -10.03 11.66
CA ARG A 190 -1.95 -9.77 13.00
C ARG A 190 -3.27 -9.01 12.98
N GLY A 191 -3.39 -8.08 12.04
CA GLY A 191 -4.60 -7.30 11.81
C GLY A 191 -5.59 -8.00 10.89
N SER A 192 -6.75 -7.37 10.76
CA SER A 192 -7.79 -7.73 9.79
C SER A 192 -8.02 -6.52 8.89
N TYR A 193 -7.79 -6.68 7.60
CA TYR A 193 -7.75 -5.61 6.62
C TYR A 193 -8.85 -5.80 5.58
N PRO A 194 -10.02 -5.16 5.76
CA PRO A 194 -11.05 -5.13 4.73
C PRO A 194 -10.56 -4.33 3.52
N LEU A 195 -10.70 -4.91 2.34
CA LEU A 195 -10.21 -4.32 1.10
C LEU A 195 -11.32 -3.49 0.45
N THR A 196 -11.12 -2.18 0.41
CA THR A 196 -12.01 -1.23 -0.27
C THR A 196 -11.20 -0.43 -1.28
N TRP A 197 -11.49 -0.64 -2.55
CA TRP A 197 -10.86 0.08 -3.62
C TRP A 197 -11.55 1.41 -3.87
N ILE A 198 -10.79 2.48 -3.93
CA ILE A 198 -11.26 3.82 -4.24
C ILE A 198 -10.89 4.20 -5.67
N ASP A 199 -11.74 4.96 -6.34
CA ASP A 199 -11.43 5.48 -7.67
C ASP A 199 -10.33 6.53 -7.56
N TYR A 200 -9.31 6.40 -8.41
CA TYR A 200 -8.20 7.35 -8.48
C TYR A 200 -8.35 8.27 -9.69
N SER A 201 -8.31 7.72 -10.90
CA SER A 201 -8.45 8.49 -12.13
C SER A 201 -9.04 7.69 -13.27
N SER A 202 -9.54 8.40 -14.29
CA SER A 202 -9.96 7.82 -15.56
C SER A 202 -9.36 8.62 -16.71
N LEU A 203 -8.59 7.95 -17.57
CA LEU A 203 -7.96 8.54 -18.75
C LEU A 203 -8.81 8.33 -20.02
N GLY A 204 -9.91 7.60 -19.89
CA GLY A 204 -10.82 7.26 -20.97
C GLY A 204 -11.76 6.12 -20.58
N SER A 205 -12.37 5.47 -21.56
CA SER A 205 -13.32 4.36 -21.37
C SER A 205 -12.78 2.97 -21.77
N GLY A 206 -11.53 2.93 -22.21
CA GLY A 206 -10.86 1.70 -22.65
C GLY A 206 -10.38 0.82 -21.51
N PRO A 207 -9.99 -0.43 -21.83
CA PRO A 207 -9.32 -1.30 -20.87
C PRO A 207 -8.03 -0.65 -20.37
N ALA A 208 -7.77 -0.71 -19.09
CA ALA A 208 -6.59 -0.14 -18.44
C ALA A 208 -6.53 1.41 -18.45
N GLU A 209 -7.62 2.11 -18.69
CA GLU A 209 -7.72 3.58 -18.60
C GLU A 209 -8.31 4.07 -17.27
N THR A 210 -8.84 3.15 -16.46
CA THR A 210 -9.31 3.44 -15.10
C THR A 210 -8.27 3.00 -14.09
N PHE A 211 -7.86 3.94 -13.23
CA PHE A 211 -7.00 3.66 -12.10
C PHE A 211 -7.80 3.64 -10.81
N ARG A 212 -7.51 2.66 -9.97
CA ARG A 212 -8.06 2.57 -8.61
C ARG A 212 -6.93 2.40 -7.60
N ALA A 213 -7.15 2.89 -6.41
CA ALA A 213 -6.22 2.74 -5.30
C ALA A 213 -6.82 1.89 -4.19
N LEU A 214 -5.98 1.11 -3.53
CA LEU A 214 -6.27 0.41 -2.28
C LEU A 214 -5.40 1.02 -1.19
N VAL A 215 -6.02 1.42 -0.09
CA VAL A 215 -5.33 1.97 1.08
C VAL A 215 -5.54 1.01 2.25
N ILE A 216 -4.45 0.54 2.82
CA ILE A 216 -4.44 -0.35 3.97
C ILE A 216 -3.71 0.36 5.11
N GLU A 217 -4.46 0.71 6.14
CA GLU A 217 -3.93 1.33 7.35
C GLU A 217 -3.59 0.24 8.37
N ILE A 218 -2.41 0.33 8.95
CA ILE A 218 -1.89 -0.63 9.91
C ILE A 218 -1.71 0.10 11.24
N GLU A 219 -2.52 -0.29 12.21
CA GLU A 219 -2.43 0.27 13.54
C GLU A 219 -1.14 -0.16 14.24
N GLY A 220 -0.54 0.76 14.96
CA GLY A 220 0.57 0.47 15.86
C GLY A 220 0.10 -0.27 17.12
N PRO A 221 1.02 -0.63 18.02
CA PRO A 221 0.64 -1.26 19.29
C PRO A 221 -0.24 -0.29 20.08
N HIS A 222 -1.41 -0.79 20.49
CA HIS A 222 -2.20 -0.09 21.50
C HIS A 222 -1.47 -0.23 22.84
N ASP A 223 -1.25 0.87 23.54
CA ASP A 223 -0.82 0.82 24.94
C ASP A 223 -1.92 0.14 25.74
N HIS A 224 -1.80 -1.16 25.93
CA HIS A 224 -2.61 -1.88 26.93
C HIS A 224 -2.09 -1.51 28.31
N HIS A 225 -2.75 -0.57 28.95
CA HIS A 225 -2.62 -0.31 30.38
C HIS A 225 -3.36 -1.35 31.22
#